data_8a2bf7f3a026c1d078b8ca978a5f60d9
#
_entry.id   8a2bf7f3a026c1d078b8ca978a5f60d9
#
_cell.length_a   1.000
_cell.length_b   1.000
_cell.length_c   1.000
_cell.angle_alpha   90.00
_cell.angle_beta   90.00
_cell.angle_gamma   90.00
#
_symmetry.space_group_name_H-M   'P 1'
#
loop_
_entity.id
_entity.type
_entity.pdbx_description
1 polymer ?
#
loop_
_entity_poly.entity_id
_entity_poly.type
_entity_poly.pdbx_seq_one_letter_code
_entity_poly.pdbx_strand_id
1 'polypeptide(L)'
;MRVDTPLTMLAEQALSEWSLEGARLEPISISENTVFRVDKDDQTYVLRIHRFWYHTLEELNSELVWTAALREHGLNVPEPLWTKGGQGYITKCVPGSDETRNIGVLK
;
A
#
# COMPACT_ATOMS: atom_id res chain seq x y z
N MET A 1 1.62 -10.58 -17.03
CA MET A 1 2.43 -9.56 -16.34
C MET A 1 3.33 -10.24 -15.30
N ARG A 2 4.58 -9.86 -15.27
CA ARG A 2 5.54 -10.47 -14.36
C ARG A 2 5.97 -9.46 -13.29
N VAL A 3 5.74 -9.80 -12.03
CA VAL A 3 6.11 -8.94 -10.92
C VAL A 3 7.47 -9.37 -10.38
N ASP A 4 8.31 -8.40 -10.05
CA ASP A 4 9.60 -8.63 -9.45
C ASP A 4 9.43 -9.37 -8.12
N THR A 5 10.12 -10.50 -7.95
CA THR A 5 10.04 -11.31 -6.74
C THR A 5 10.34 -10.54 -5.45
N PRO A 6 11.38 -9.67 -5.39
CA PRO A 6 11.60 -8.86 -4.19
C PRO A 6 10.42 -7.97 -3.81
N LEU A 7 9.71 -7.40 -4.80
CA LEU A 7 8.54 -6.58 -4.53
C LEU A 7 7.36 -7.42 -4.04
N THR A 8 7.20 -8.63 -4.56
CA THR A 8 6.17 -9.56 -4.07
C THR A 8 6.45 -9.95 -2.61
N MET A 9 7.70 -10.25 -2.29
CA MET A 9 8.09 -10.55 -0.91
C MET A 9 7.84 -9.37 0.03
N LEU A 10 8.15 -8.16 -0.45
CA LEU A 10 7.91 -6.95 0.31
C LEU A 10 6.41 -6.78 0.60
N ALA A 11 5.56 -7.00 -0.40
CA ALA A 11 4.11 -6.92 -0.23
C ALA A 11 3.62 -7.93 0.80
N GLU A 12 4.09 -9.18 0.74
CA GLU A 12 3.72 -10.22 1.69
C GLU A 12 4.12 -9.84 3.12
N GLN A 13 5.33 -9.33 3.30
CA GLN A 13 5.82 -8.89 4.61
C GLN A 13 5.01 -7.72 5.15
N ALA A 14 4.59 -6.82 4.27
CA ALA A 14 3.84 -5.64 4.67
C ALA A 14 2.42 -5.97 5.16
N LEU A 15 1.83 -7.07 4.71
CA LEU A 15 0.46 -7.44 5.07
C LEU A 15 0.24 -7.51 6.58
N SER A 16 1.25 -7.92 7.34
CA SER A 16 1.13 -8.03 8.80
C SER A 16 0.89 -6.69 9.48
N GLU A 17 1.35 -5.58 8.88
CA GLU A 17 1.14 -4.25 9.43
C GLU A 17 -0.34 -3.86 9.40
N TRP A 18 -1.12 -4.43 8.48
CA TRP A 18 -2.55 -4.18 8.36
C TRP A 18 -3.40 -5.35 8.83
N SER A 19 -2.82 -6.32 9.54
CA SER A 19 -3.52 -7.53 9.99
C SER A 19 -4.11 -8.35 8.84
N LEU A 20 -3.40 -8.37 7.72
CA LEU A 20 -3.82 -9.10 6.51
C LEU A 20 -2.94 -10.31 6.22
N GLU A 21 -2.27 -10.85 7.23
CA GLU A 21 -1.42 -12.04 7.05
C GLU A 21 -2.21 -13.18 6.40
N GLY A 22 -1.58 -13.84 5.45
CA GLY A 22 -2.22 -14.96 4.76
C GLY A 22 -3.17 -14.56 3.65
N ALA A 23 -3.33 -13.27 3.38
CA ALA A 23 -4.16 -12.80 2.29
C ALA A 23 -3.58 -13.22 0.94
N ARG A 24 -4.46 -13.40 -0.05
CA ARG A 24 -4.05 -13.69 -1.42
C ARG A 24 -3.65 -12.40 -2.12
N LEU A 25 -2.47 -12.40 -2.74
CA LEU A 25 -1.96 -11.27 -3.52
C LEU A 25 -2.02 -11.58 -5.00
N GLU A 26 -2.55 -10.65 -5.78
CA GLU A 26 -2.57 -10.75 -7.23
C GLU A 26 -2.00 -9.45 -7.82
N PRO A 27 -0.93 -9.52 -8.61
CA PRO A 27 -0.38 -8.31 -9.23
C PRO A 27 -1.36 -7.77 -10.27
N ILE A 28 -1.61 -6.46 -10.22
CA ILE A 28 -2.52 -5.79 -11.14
C ILE A 28 -1.75 -4.93 -12.13
N SER A 29 -0.75 -4.20 -11.65
CA SER A 29 -0.06 -3.22 -12.48
C SER A 29 1.36 -3.00 -12.00
N ILE A 30 2.27 -2.74 -12.95
CA ILE A 30 3.63 -2.30 -12.69
C ILE A 30 3.85 -1.08 -13.57
N SER A 31 3.87 0.10 -12.95
CA SER A 31 4.15 1.34 -13.67
C SER A 31 4.91 2.26 -12.71
N GLU A 32 4.39 3.45 -12.40
CA GLU A 32 4.98 4.29 -11.37
C GLU A 32 4.88 3.65 -10.00
N ASN A 33 3.80 2.88 -9.77
CA ASN A 33 3.60 2.10 -8.56
C ASN A 33 3.43 0.63 -8.93
N THR A 34 3.85 -0.24 -8.05
CA THR A 34 3.51 -1.66 -8.16
C THR A 34 2.26 -1.89 -7.35
N VAL A 35 1.21 -2.42 -7.98
CA VAL A 35 -0.11 -2.53 -7.38
C VAL A 35 -0.52 -3.99 -7.30
N PHE A 36 -0.98 -4.40 -6.11
CA PHE A 36 -1.51 -5.74 -5.86
C PHE A 36 -2.95 -5.66 -5.41
N ARG A 37 -3.75 -6.60 -5.90
CA ARG A 37 -5.06 -6.88 -5.33
C ARG A 37 -4.84 -7.80 -4.13
N VAL A 38 -5.47 -7.50 -3.02
CA VAL A 38 -5.36 -8.28 -1.77
C VAL A 38 -6.73 -8.78 -1.40
N ASP A 39 -6.90 -10.10 -1.37
CA ASP A 39 -8.16 -10.73 -1.00
C ASP A 39 -8.01 -11.47 0.32
N LYS A 40 -8.86 -11.15 1.29
CA LYS A 40 -8.89 -11.83 2.58
C LYS A 40 -10.29 -11.75 3.18
N ASP A 41 -10.82 -12.90 3.61
CA ASP A 41 -12.09 -13.00 4.33
C ASP A 41 -13.25 -12.27 3.63
N ASP A 42 -13.39 -12.50 2.33
CA ASP A 42 -14.41 -11.90 1.47
C ASP A 42 -14.27 -10.40 1.27
N GLN A 43 -13.15 -9.81 1.73
CA GLN A 43 -12.83 -8.41 1.52
C GLN A 43 -11.73 -8.26 0.49
N THR A 44 -11.81 -7.22 -0.32
CA THR A 44 -10.80 -6.90 -1.33
C THR A 44 -10.18 -5.55 -1.01
N TYR A 45 -8.86 -5.50 -1.06
CA TYR A 45 -8.08 -4.28 -0.81
C TYR A 45 -7.11 -4.07 -1.95
N VAL A 46 -6.53 -2.88 -2.03
CA VAL A 46 -5.48 -2.54 -2.98
C VAL A 46 -4.24 -2.16 -2.21
N LEU A 47 -3.15 -2.88 -2.41
CA LEU A 47 -1.86 -2.56 -1.82
C LEU A 47 -0.99 -1.92 -2.89
N ARG A 48 -0.43 -0.75 -2.60
CA ARG A 48 0.43 -0.03 -3.52
C ARG A 48 1.82 0.13 -2.93
N ILE A 49 2.84 -0.25 -3.71
CA ILE A 49 4.23 -0.02 -3.38
C ILE A 49 4.71 1.13 -4.26
N HIS A 50 4.99 2.28 -3.66
CA HIS A 50 5.41 3.47 -4.38
C HIS A 50 6.88 3.40 -4.77
N ARG A 51 7.25 4.07 -5.85
CA ARG A 51 8.65 4.20 -6.25
C ARG A 51 9.44 4.97 -5.19
N PHE A 52 10.69 4.56 -5.00
CA PHE A 52 11.58 5.10 -3.97
C PHE A 52 11.66 6.63 -3.99
N TRP A 53 11.83 7.23 -5.16
CA TRP A 53 12.06 8.67 -5.29
C TRP A 53 10.84 9.46 -5.77
N TYR A 54 9.69 8.82 -5.93
CA TYR A 54 8.52 9.45 -6.54
C TYR A 54 7.80 10.38 -5.56
N HIS A 55 7.54 9.89 -4.35
CA HIS A 55 6.91 10.67 -3.29
C HIS A 55 7.56 10.38 -1.96
N THR A 56 7.69 11.41 -1.12
CA THR A 56 8.14 11.21 0.26
C THR A 56 6.98 10.69 1.11
N LEU A 57 7.31 10.10 2.26
CA LEU A 57 6.28 9.64 3.21
C LEU A 57 5.42 10.82 3.67
N GLU A 58 6.03 11.99 3.86
CA GLU A 58 5.33 13.21 4.25
C GLU A 58 4.29 13.63 3.20
N GLU A 59 4.66 13.61 1.93
CA GLU A 59 3.75 13.94 0.83
C GLU A 59 2.57 12.96 0.77
N LEU A 60 2.83 11.67 0.96
CA LEU A 60 1.79 10.65 0.95
C LEU A 60 0.83 10.81 2.13
N ASN A 61 1.35 11.13 3.30
CA ASN A 61 0.50 11.39 4.48
C ASN A 61 -0.35 12.64 4.30
N SER A 62 0.18 13.68 3.63
CA SER A 62 -0.59 14.88 3.32
C SER A 62 -1.75 14.56 2.38
N GLU A 63 -1.53 13.67 1.42
CA GLU A 63 -2.60 13.21 0.53
C GLU A 63 -3.71 12.52 1.30
N LEU A 64 -3.38 11.73 2.33
CA LEU A 64 -4.37 11.07 3.16
C LEU A 64 -5.25 12.06 3.92
N VAL A 65 -4.66 13.13 4.46
CA VAL A 65 -5.41 14.19 5.14
C VAL A 65 -6.36 14.87 4.16
N TRP A 66 -5.89 15.17 2.96
CA TRP A 66 -6.68 15.80 1.92
C TRP A 66 -7.87 14.92 1.50
N THR A 67 -7.63 13.63 1.25
CA THR A 67 -8.70 12.72 0.84
C THR A 67 -9.72 12.51 1.95
N ALA A 68 -9.29 12.50 3.22
CA ALA A 68 -10.21 12.41 4.34
C ALA A 68 -11.15 13.62 4.39
N ALA A 69 -10.63 14.82 4.15
CA ALA A 69 -11.45 16.03 4.09
C ALA A 69 -12.48 15.95 2.95
N LEU A 70 -12.07 15.42 1.79
CA LEU A 70 -12.99 15.25 0.67
C LEU A 70 -14.12 14.28 1.01
N ARG A 71 -13.82 13.18 1.71
CA ARG A 71 -14.86 12.23 2.13
C ARG A 71 -15.86 12.86 3.09
N GLU A 72 -15.39 13.72 3.99
CA GLU A 72 -16.27 14.43 4.93
C GLU A 72 -17.26 15.33 4.21
N HIS A 73 -16.89 15.82 3.02
CA HIS A 73 -17.77 16.61 2.18
C HIS A 73 -18.64 15.78 1.24
N GLY A 74 -18.68 14.47 1.43
CA GLY A 74 -19.54 13.57 0.66
C GLY A 74 -18.98 13.11 -0.67
N LEU A 75 -17.71 13.38 -0.95
CA LEU A 75 -17.07 12.93 -2.18
C LEU A 75 -16.61 11.47 -2.07
N ASN A 76 -16.79 10.73 -3.16
CA ASN A 76 -16.42 9.32 -3.22
C ASN A 76 -14.94 9.18 -3.61
N VAL A 77 -14.07 9.06 -2.63
CA VAL A 77 -12.64 8.86 -2.83
C VAL A 77 -12.20 7.58 -2.11
N PRO A 78 -11.10 6.94 -2.57
CA PRO A 78 -10.61 5.73 -1.91
C PRO A 78 -10.29 5.98 -0.44
N GLU A 79 -10.66 5.01 0.41
CA GLU A 79 -10.41 5.08 1.84
C GLU A 79 -9.18 4.26 2.20
N PRO A 80 -8.20 4.83 2.92
CA PRO A 80 -7.04 4.07 3.34
C PRO A 80 -7.40 3.07 4.44
N LEU A 81 -6.70 1.93 4.43
CA LEU A 81 -6.74 1.00 5.56
C LEU A 81 -5.60 1.38 6.48
N TRP A 82 -5.88 1.57 7.76
CA TRP A 82 -4.89 1.99 8.74
C TRP A 82 -4.15 0.80 9.31
N THR A 83 -2.84 0.96 9.54
CA THR A 83 -2.03 -0.08 10.18
C THR A 83 -2.41 -0.23 11.64
N LYS A 84 -1.87 -1.26 12.30
CA LYS A 84 -2.03 -1.48 13.73
C LYS A 84 -1.55 -0.28 14.55
N GLY A 85 -0.55 0.44 14.04
CA GLY A 85 -0.02 1.65 14.69
C GLY A 85 -0.75 2.93 14.31
N GLY A 86 -1.83 2.85 13.51
CA GLY A 86 -2.61 4.03 13.12
C GLY A 86 -2.00 4.82 11.98
N GLN A 87 -1.14 4.20 11.17
CA GLN A 87 -0.49 4.85 10.02
C GLN A 87 -1.18 4.46 8.73
N GLY A 88 -1.23 5.40 7.78
CA GLY A 88 -1.77 5.12 6.45
C GLY A 88 -0.74 4.54 5.50
N TYR A 89 0.54 4.88 5.71
CA TYR A 89 1.66 4.38 4.93
C TYR A 89 2.76 3.91 5.85
N ILE A 90 3.53 2.91 5.39
CA ILE A 90 4.74 2.46 6.07
C ILE A 90 5.90 2.50 5.09
N THR A 91 7.11 2.53 5.60
CA THR A 91 8.34 2.45 4.83
C THR A 91 9.05 1.16 5.19
N LYS A 92 9.34 0.32 4.18
CA LYS A 92 10.05 -0.94 4.38
C LYS A 92 11.18 -1.08 3.39
N CYS A 93 12.21 -1.80 3.82
CA CYS A 93 13.36 -2.14 2.97
C CYS A 93 12.97 -3.28 2.02
N VAL A 94 13.34 -3.14 0.75
CA VAL A 94 13.14 -4.20 -0.24
C VAL A 94 14.09 -5.35 0.08
N PRO A 95 13.59 -6.60 0.19
CA PRO A 95 14.45 -7.74 0.49
C PRO A 95 15.63 -7.87 -0.47
N GLY A 96 16.84 -8.01 0.08
CA GLY A 96 18.06 -8.13 -0.72
C GLY A 96 18.62 -6.83 -1.25
N SER A 97 18.11 -5.69 -0.79
CA SER A 97 18.52 -4.36 -1.26
C SER A 97 18.55 -3.39 -0.09
N ASP A 98 19.25 -2.28 -0.26
CA ASP A 98 19.23 -1.17 0.68
C ASP A 98 18.14 -0.15 0.35
N GLU A 99 17.39 -0.40 -0.74
CA GLU A 99 16.31 0.45 -1.17
C GLU A 99 15.10 0.32 -0.25
N THR A 100 14.48 1.44 0.09
CA THR A 100 13.23 1.45 0.84
C THR A 100 12.08 1.89 -0.05
N ARG A 101 10.87 1.45 0.27
CA ARG A 101 9.65 1.81 -0.45
C ARG A 101 8.55 2.19 0.52
N ASN A 102 7.72 3.13 0.13
CA ASN A 102 6.52 3.50 0.88
C ASN A 102 5.36 2.62 0.39
N ILE A 103 4.62 2.04 1.33
CA ILE A 103 3.56 1.09 1.04
C ILE A 103 2.28 1.54 1.70
N GLY A 104 1.18 1.51 0.96
CA GLY A 104 -0.14 1.82 1.50
C GLY A 104 -1.18 0.81 1.01
N VAL A 105 -2.26 0.67 1.78
CA VAL A 105 -3.38 -0.21 1.44
C VAL A 105 -4.66 0.62 1.42
N LEU A 106 -5.45 0.45 0.38
CA LEU A 106 -6.75 1.10 0.22
C LEU A 106 -7.87 0.05 0.29
N LYS A 107 -8.98 0.45 0.82
CA LYS A 107 -10.18 -0.39 0.83
C LYS A 107 -10.88 -0.41 -0.53
#